data_3398a33bd23d16f6b14749e641dbb794
#
_entry.id   3398a33bd23d16f6b14749e641dbb794
#
_cell.length_a   1.000
_cell.length_b   1.000
_cell.length_c   1.000
_cell.angle_alpha   90.00
_cell.angle_beta   90.00
_cell.angle_gamma   90.00
#
_symmetry.space_group_name_H-M   'P 1'
#
loop_
_entity.id
_entity.type
_entity.pdbx_description
1 polymer ?
#
loop_
_entity_poly.entity_id
_entity_poly.type
_entity_poly.pdbx_seq_one_letter_code
_entity_poly.pdbx_strand_id
1 'polypeptide(L)'
;MKKPLILASIALAATLVWAQPMGFKHHGNFMHMSHTGETTGQVQLSKLDTSTGVWGVGALADLKGEIIQVDGKLLVSLGSDAQGKVNSAKPKDSAALWASAKVNQWVSAKVPSDMSQAQFEAFAKEQAKAQKLDLEQPFVFRVSGDYAHLIWHVVTGEKSTGGGGHGAHGHGAQGSHGGSHANQQSGMKVFRSPQANGQLVGVYSGAQLEGVVSHPGERFHVHYIDKDMTVSGHVDQYSVRAGATLWLPKN
;
A
#
# COMPACT_ATOMS: atom_id res chain seq x y z
N MET A 1 57.89 -27.43 -36.18
CA MET A 1 57.34 -26.21 -35.53
C MET A 1 55.86 -26.53 -35.18
N LYS A 2 55.55 -26.79 -33.91
CA LYS A 2 54.19 -27.10 -33.44
C LYS A 2 53.55 -25.79 -32.95
N LYS A 3 52.40 -25.38 -33.53
CA LYS A 3 51.64 -24.20 -33.11
C LYS A 3 50.79 -24.55 -31.88
N PRO A 4 50.74 -23.70 -30.85
CA PRO A 4 49.88 -23.94 -29.71
C PRO A 4 48.41 -23.59 -30.06
N LEU A 5 47.51 -24.49 -29.70
CA LEU A 5 46.07 -24.29 -29.78
C LEU A 5 45.63 -23.51 -28.53
N ILE A 6 45.17 -22.28 -28.70
CA ILE A 6 44.62 -21.48 -27.61
C ILE A 6 43.13 -21.82 -27.52
N LEU A 7 42.73 -22.54 -26.46
CA LEU A 7 41.34 -22.73 -26.10
C LEU A 7 40.83 -21.42 -25.41
N ALA A 8 40.00 -20.69 -26.09
CA ALA A 8 39.27 -19.58 -25.48
C ALA A 8 38.06 -20.13 -24.71
N SER A 9 38.11 -20.06 -23.38
CA SER A 9 36.96 -20.37 -22.52
C SER A 9 35.97 -19.23 -22.59
N ILE A 10 34.81 -19.42 -23.22
CA ILE A 10 33.69 -18.49 -23.19
C ILE A 10 32.98 -18.72 -21.86
N ALA A 11 33.15 -17.80 -20.90
CA ALA A 11 32.37 -17.76 -19.69
C ALA A 11 30.96 -17.24 -20.05
N LEU A 12 29.98 -18.12 -20.04
CA LEU A 12 28.57 -17.79 -20.20
C LEU A 12 28.10 -17.13 -18.89
N ALA A 13 28.08 -15.80 -18.85
CA ALA A 13 27.47 -15.06 -17.76
C ALA A 13 25.95 -15.27 -17.85
N ALA A 14 25.40 -16.14 -17.00
CA ALA A 14 23.96 -16.26 -16.83
C ALA A 14 23.47 -14.97 -16.18
N THR A 15 22.90 -14.06 -16.96
CA THR A 15 22.13 -12.94 -16.45
C THR A 15 20.88 -13.52 -15.80
N LEU A 16 20.81 -13.46 -14.46
CA LEU A 16 19.56 -13.68 -13.73
C LEU A 16 18.56 -12.60 -14.18
N VAL A 17 17.68 -12.94 -15.09
CA VAL A 17 16.52 -12.11 -15.42
C VAL A 17 15.54 -12.28 -14.25
N TRP A 18 15.49 -11.30 -13.37
CA TRP A 18 14.46 -11.21 -12.35
C TRP A 18 13.14 -10.99 -13.08
N ALA A 19 12.19 -11.91 -12.92
CA ALA A 19 10.86 -11.73 -13.49
C ALA A 19 10.18 -10.56 -12.78
N GLN A 20 9.83 -9.52 -13.54
CA GLN A 20 9.05 -8.40 -13.04
C GLN A 20 7.66 -8.90 -12.66
N PRO A 21 7.07 -8.43 -11.53
CA PRO A 21 5.66 -8.68 -11.24
C PRO A 21 4.84 -8.15 -12.42
N MET A 22 4.30 -9.05 -13.23
CA MET A 22 3.62 -8.68 -14.46
C MET A 22 2.43 -7.78 -14.15
N GLY A 23 2.42 -6.58 -14.73
CA GLY A 23 1.25 -5.74 -14.80
C GLY A 23 1.07 -4.74 -13.64
N PHE A 24 2.14 -4.34 -12.94
CA PHE A 24 2.03 -3.22 -12.00
C PHE A 24 1.68 -1.93 -12.76
N LYS A 25 0.64 -1.24 -12.29
CA LYS A 25 0.15 0.01 -12.88
C LYS A 25 0.00 1.05 -11.78
N HIS A 26 0.34 2.28 -12.10
CA HIS A 26 0.08 3.41 -11.21
C HIS A 26 -0.39 4.64 -11.98
N HIS A 27 -1.08 5.53 -11.30
CA HIS A 27 -1.52 6.84 -11.75
C HIS A 27 -1.35 7.82 -10.59
N GLY A 28 -1.01 9.05 -10.92
CA GLY A 28 -0.70 10.08 -9.93
C GLY A 28 0.73 9.95 -9.37
N ASN A 29 1.08 10.92 -8.53
CA ASN A 29 2.38 11.01 -7.90
C ASN A 29 2.23 11.72 -6.55
N PHE A 30 2.53 11.00 -5.46
CA PHE A 30 2.37 11.50 -4.09
C PHE A 30 3.19 12.77 -3.84
N MET A 31 4.49 12.78 -4.20
CA MET A 31 5.34 13.95 -4.02
C MET A 31 4.84 15.15 -4.80
N HIS A 32 4.38 14.95 -6.05
CA HIS A 32 3.81 16.02 -6.84
C HIS A 32 2.58 16.61 -6.15
N MET A 33 1.63 15.77 -5.72
CA MET A 33 0.44 16.22 -4.98
C MET A 33 0.80 16.98 -3.71
N SER A 34 1.79 16.47 -2.96
CA SER A 34 2.27 17.08 -1.72
C SER A 34 2.88 18.46 -1.92
N HIS A 35 3.66 18.65 -2.99
CA HIS A 35 4.35 19.91 -3.28
C HIS A 35 3.47 20.95 -3.95
N THR A 36 2.58 20.54 -4.84
CA THR A 36 1.77 21.46 -5.65
C THR A 36 0.36 21.67 -5.11
N GLY A 37 -0.13 20.74 -4.28
CA GLY A 37 -1.54 20.69 -3.88
C GLY A 37 -2.47 20.25 -5.01
N GLU A 38 -1.94 19.78 -6.15
CA GLU A 38 -2.74 19.28 -7.26
C GLU A 38 -3.20 17.85 -6.98
N THR A 39 -4.46 17.70 -6.63
CA THR A 39 -5.09 16.42 -6.25
C THR A 39 -6.22 16.03 -7.21
N THR A 40 -6.20 16.57 -8.43
CA THR A 40 -7.18 16.26 -9.47
C THR A 40 -7.12 14.79 -9.90
N GLY A 41 -8.23 14.30 -10.48
CA GLY A 41 -8.32 12.92 -10.92
C GLY A 41 -7.38 12.62 -12.09
N GLN A 42 -6.48 11.67 -11.89
CA GLN A 42 -5.50 11.22 -12.88
C GLN A 42 -6.04 10.07 -13.73
N VAL A 43 -6.98 9.28 -13.19
CA VAL A 43 -7.64 8.19 -13.92
C VAL A 43 -9.08 8.02 -13.42
N GLN A 44 -10.02 7.78 -14.34
CA GLN A 44 -11.38 7.39 -13.99
C GLN A 44 -11.40 5.95 -13.46
N LEU A 45 -12.13 5.69 -12.37
CA LEU A 45 -12.20 4.35 -11.78
C LEU A 45 -12.84 3.33 -12.74
N SER A 46 -13.73 3.78 -13.63
CA SER A 46 -14.32 2.94 -14.69
C SER A 46 -13.32 2.47 -15.76
N LYS A 47 -12.10 3.03 -15.79
CA LYS A 47 -11.03 2.63 -16.72
C LYS A 47 -10.04 1.65 -16.10
N LEU A 48 -10.15 1.41 -14.79
CA LEU A 48 -9.27 0.48 -14.09
C LEU A 48 -9.65 -0.97 -14.41
N ASP A 49 -8.67 -1.85 -14.36
CA ASP A 49 -8.88 -3.28 -14.51
C ASP A 49 -9.58 -3.82 -13.24
N THR A 50 -10.80 -4.31 -13.38
CA THR A 50 -11.59 -4.93 -12.32
C THR A 50 -11.68 -6.44 -12.45
N SER A 51 -10.82 -7.06 -13.24
CA SER A 51 -10.78 -8.53 -13.36
C SER A 51 -10.31 -9.18 -12.06
N THR A 52 -10.74 -10.41 -11.81
CA THR A 52 -10.27 -11.24 -10.69
C THR A 52 -8.75 -11.29 -10.65
N GLY A 53 -8.19 -11.24 -9.47
CA GLY A 53 -6.74 -11.22 -9.23
C GLY A 53 -6.12 -9.82 -9.19
N VAL A 54 -6.87 -8.74 -9.45
CA VAL A 54 -6.36 -7.37 -9.33
C VAL A 54 -6.50 -6.87 -7.89
N TRP A 55 -5.40 -6.34 -7.35
CA TRP A 55 -5.29 -5.78 -6.00
C TRP A 55 -4.65 -4.40 -6.08
N GLY A 56 -5.12 -3.47 -5.29
CA GLY A 56 -4.59 -2.11 -5.36
C GLY A 56 -5.11 -1.20 -4.26
N VAL A 57 -4.47 -0.04 -4.16
CA VAL A 57 -4.76 1.02 -3.18
C VAL A 57 -4.61 2.40 -3.82
N GLY A 58 -5.26 3.39 -3.24
CA GLY A 58 -5.15 4.77 -3.72
C GLY A 58 -6.13 5.72 -3.05
N ALA A 59 -6.13 6.96 -3.52
CA ALA A 59 -6.98 8.03 -3.03
C ALA A 59 -7.85 8.62 -4.14
N LEU A 60 -9.09 8.97 -3.80
CA LEU A 60 -10.02 9.66 -4.71
C LEU A 60 -9.49 11.05 -5.10
N ALA A 61 -9.93 11.52 -6.26
CA ALA A 61 -9.70 12.89 -6.70
C ALA A 61 -10.11 13.90 -5.63
N ASP A 62 -9.38 15.00 -5.56
CA ASP A 62 -9.51 16.04 -4.54
C ASP A 62 -9.34 15.53 -3.10
N LEU A 63 -8.70 14.35 -2.93
CA LEU A 63 -8.53 13.65 -1.65
C LEU A 63 -9.84 13.48 -0.88
N LYS A 64 -10.95 13.18 -1.57
CA LYS A 64 -12.29 13.05 -0.97
C LYS A 64 -12.59 11.67 -0.40
N GLY A 65 -11.61 10.80 -0.31
CA GLY A 65 -11.74 9.44 0.22
C GLY A 65 -10.63 8.52 -0.21
N GLU A 66 -10.69 7.28 0.27
CA GLU A 66 -9.72 6.23 0.00
C GLU A 66 -10.29 5.20 -0.96
N ILE A 67 -9.39 4.55 -1.70
CA ILE A 67 -9.72 3.48 -2.65
C ILE A 67 -8.97 2.22 -2.26
N ILE A 68 -9.68 1.10 -2.24
CA ILE A 68 -9.08 -0.23 -2.10
C ILE A 68 -9.65 -1.16 -3.15
N GLN A 69 -8.80 -2.00 -3.73
CA GLN A 69 -9.23 -3.07 -4.63
C GLN A 69 -8.85 -4.42 -4.06
N VAL A 70 -9.86 -5.28 -3.91
CA VAL A 70 -9.73 -6.62 -3.33
C VAL A 70 -10.23 -7.63 -4.36
N ASP A 71 -9.31 -8.38 -4.95
CA ASP A 71 -9.61 -9.41 -5.95
C ASP A 71 -10.52 -8.91 -7.09
N GLY A 72 -10.17 -7.76 -7.66
CA GLY A 72 -10.93 -7.10 -8.71
C GLY A 72 -12.07 -6.21 -8.22
N LYS A 73 -12.57 -6.39 -7.00
CA LYS A 73 -13.65 -5.58 -6.43
C LYS A 73 -13.14 -4.22 -5.99
N LEU A 74 -13.54 -3.17 -6.70
CA LEU A 74 -13.12 -1.80 -6.45
C LEU A 74 -14.09 -1.12 -5.48
N LEU A 75 -13.57 -0.67 -4.35
CA LEU A 75 -14.32 -0.12 -3.21
C LEU A 75 -13.76 1.24 -2.82
N VAL A 76 -14.62 2.11 -2.31
CA VAL A 76 -14.25 3.46 -1.88
C VAL A 76 -14.81 3.75 -0.49
N SER A 77 -14.01 4.44 0.33
CA SER A 77 -14.46 5.02 1.61
C SER A 77 -14.43 6.52 1.48
N LEU A 78 -15.59 7.17 1.64
CA LEU A 78 -15.71 8.61 1.41
C LEU A 78 -15.33 9.40 2.67
N GLY A 79 -14.56 10.47 2.50
CA GLY A 79 -14.22 11.39 3.59
C GLY A 79 -15.41 12.07 4.24
N SER A 80 -16.55 12.13 3.55
CA SER A 80 -17.82 12.60 4.12
C SER A 80 -18.46 11.60 5.09
N ASP A 81 -18.14 10.30 5.02
CA ASP A 81 -18.69 9.29 5.93
C ASP A 81 -17.99 9.36 7.30
N ALA A 82 -18.79 9.32 8.38
CA ALA A 82 -18.27 9.44 9.75
C ALA A 82 -17.61 8.16 10.28
N GLN A 83 -17.82 7.02 9.62
CA GLN A 83 -17.41 5.70 10.08
C GLN A 83 -16.41 5.01 9.15
N GLY A 84 -16.03 5.67 8.03
CA GLY A 84 -15.16 5.08 7.00
C GLY A 84 -15.80 3.92 6.24
N LYS A 85 -17.14 3.98 6.08
CA LYS A 85 -17.90 2.91 5.40
C LYS A 85 -17.48 2.75 3.96
N VAL A 86 -17.41 1.48 3.58
CA VAL A 86 -17.12 1.07 2.21
C VAL A 86 -18.36 1.20 1.32
N ASN A 87 -18.15 1.72 0.12
CA ASN A 87 -19.12 1.83 -0.96
C ASN A 87 -18.54 1.26 -2.24
N SER A 88 -19.39 0.82 -3.16
CA SER A 88 -18.95 0.53 -4.53
C SER A 88 -18.52 1.83 -5.22
N ALA A 89 -17.41 1.77 -5.96
CA ALA A 89 -16.97 2.88 -6.80
C ALA A 89 -18.04 3.24 -7.85
N LYS A 90 -18.25 4.53 -8.08
CA LYS A 90 -19.16 5.02 -9.13
C LYS A 90 -18.39 5.22 -10.43
N PRO A 91 -19.02 5.04 -11.61
CA PRO A 91 -18.33 5.18 -12.91
C PRO A 91 -17.66 6.53 -13.14
N LYS A 92 -18.18 7.61 -12.52
CA LYS A 92 -17.63 8.97 -12.62
C LYS A 92 -16.52 9.28 -11.62
N ASP A 93 -16.33 8.41 -10.62
CA ASP A 93 -15.26 8.61 -9.64
C ASP A 93 -13.90 8.48 -10.32
N SER A 94 -12.93 9.24 -9.86
CA SER A 94 -11.57 9.23 -10.35
C SER A 94 -10.58 9.18 -9.20
N ALA A 95 -9.41 8.62 -9.44
CA ALA A 95 -8.31 8.55 -8.49
C ALA A 95 -7.32 9.68 -8.73
N ALA A 96 -6.90 10.37 -7.67
CA ALA A 96 -5.73 11.25 -7.66
C ALA A 96 -4.44 10.44 -7.57
N LEU A 97 -4.48 9.36 -6.79
CA LEU A 97 -3.40 8.38 -6.66
C LEU A 97 -3.99 6.98 -6.78
N TRP A 98 -3.35 6.13 -7.56
CA TRP A 98 -3.74 4.74 -7.73
C TRP A 98 -2.52 3.86 -8.01
N ALA A 99 -2.43 2.72 -7.35
CA ALA A 99 -1.41 1.72 -7.62
C ALA A 99 -2.02 0.32 -7.49
N SER A 100 -1.78 -0.55 -8.48
CA SER A 100 -2.35 -1.89 -8.53
C SER A 100 -1.50 -2.87 -9.33
N ALA A 101 -1.71 -4.15 -9.08
CA ALA A 101 -1.22 -5.23 -9.95
C ALA A 101 -2.20 -6.39 -9.99
N LYS A 102 -2.16 -7.14 -11.08
CA LYS A 102 -2.84 -8.43 -11.20
C LYS A 102 -1.91 -9.54 -10.71
N VAL A 103 -2.35 -10.29 -9.73
CA VAL A 103 -1.61 -11.42 -9.17
C VAL A 103 -2.35 -12.71 -9.48
N ASN A 104 -1.77 -13.53 -10.35
CA ASN A 104 -2.36 -14.80 -10.76
C ASN A 104 -2.15 -15.92 -9.73
N GLN A 105 -1.03 -15.88 -9.02
CA GLN A 105 -0.68 -16.86 -8.00
C GLN A 105 -0.02 -16.18 -6.80
N TRP A 106 -0.38 -16.64 -5.61
CA TRP A 106 0.15 -16.15 -4.36
C TRP A 106 1.00 -17.22 -3.67
N VAL A 107 2.05 -16.78 -3.01
CA VAL A 107 2.78 -17.59 -2.02
C VAL A 107 2.51 -16.99 -0.65
N SER A 108 2.26 -17.85 0.32
CA SER A 108 1.95 -17.40 1.68
C SER A 108 3.04 -17.74 2.67
N ALA A 109 3.19 -16.87 3.68
CA ALA A 109 4.02 -17.09 4.86
C ALA A 109 3.22 -16.75 6.12
N LYS A 110 3.31 -17.61 7.14
CA LYS A 110 2.70 -17.33 8.44
C LYS A 110 3.59 -16.36 9.22
N VAL A 111 2.96 -15.38 9.87
CA VAL A 111 3.61 -14.50 10.84
C VAL A 111 3.87 -15.29 12.12
N PRO A 112 5.15 -15.52 12.50
CA PRO A 112 5.49 -16.49 13.54
C PRO A 112 5.23 -15.97 14.97
N SER A 113 5.21 -14.66 15.16
CA SER A 113 5.02 -14.00 16.46
C SER A 113 4.33 -12.66 16.26
N ASP A 114 3.86 -12.05 17.33
CA ASP A 114 3.39 -10.67 17.29
C ASP A 114 4.52 -9.75 16.81
N MET A 115 4.22 -8.85 15.88
CA MET A 115 5.18 -7.95 15.25
C MET A 115 4.68 -6.51 15.26
N SER A 116 5.53 -5.58 15.65
CA SER A 116 5.32 -4.16 15.34
C SER A 116 5.37 -3.95 13.82
N GLN A 117 4.92 -2.80 13.35
CA GLN A 117 4.98 -2.44 11.92
C GLN A 117 6.39 -2.62 11.35
N ALA A 118 7.41 -2.05 11.98
CA ALA A 118 8.80 -2.15 11.50
C ALA A 118 9.31 -3.61 11.44
N GLN A 119 8.95 -4.42 12.44
CA GLN A 119 9.31 -5.85 12.44
C GLN A 119 8.59 -6.61 11.32
N PHE A 120 7.30 -6.31 11.10
CA PHE A 120 6.53 -6.93 10.04
C PHE A 120 7.03 -6.52 8.65
N GLU A 121 7.35 -5.25 8.43
CA GLU A 121 7.93 -4.78 7.16
C GLU A 121 9.30 -5.41 6.87
N ALA A 122 10.13 -5.60 7.89
CA ALA A 122 11.38 -6.34 7.77
C ALA A 122 11.11 -7.81 7.41
N PHE A 123 10.18 -8.48 8.10
CA PHE A 123 9.75 -9.85 7.79
C PHE A 123 9.21 -9.95 6.35
N ALA A 124 8.35 -9.03 5.92
CA ALA A 124 7.79 -9.03 4.57
C ALA A 124 8.88 -8.91 3.49
N LYS A 125 9.88 -8.05 3.71
CA LYS A 125 11.05 -7.93 2.80
C LYS A 125 11.86 -9.22 2.74
N GLU A 126 12.10 -9.88 3.86
CA GLU A 126 12.82 -11.16 3.88
C GLU A 126 12.03 -12.27 3.16
N GLN A 127 10.71 -12.33 3.37
CA GLN A 127 9.87 -13.27 2.63
C GLN A 127 9.85 -12.98 1.12
N ALA A 128 9.81 -11.70 0.73
CA ALA A 128 9.89 -11.29 -0.67
C ALA A 128 11.22 -11.73 -1.33
N LYS A 129 12.35 -11.51 -0.66
CA LYS A 129 13.67 -12.02 -1.11
C LYS A 129 13.69 -13.55 -1.25
N ALA A 130 13.13 -14.27 -0.28
CA ALA A 130 13.03 -15.73 -0.35
C ALA A 130 12.22 -16.22 -1.55
N GLN A 131 11.22 -15.42 -1.99
CA GLN A 131 10.45 -15.66 -3.22
C GLN A 131 11.12 -15.08 -4.48
N LYS A 132 12.34 -14.56 -4.36
CA LYS A 132 13.09 -13.93 -5.46
C LYS A 132 12.41 -12.71 -6.08
N LEU A 133 11.58 -12.01 -5.31
CA LEU A 133 11.07 -10.71 -5.72
C LEU A 133 12.19 -9.67 -5.65
N ASP A 134 12.27 -8.84 -6.69
CA ASP A 134 13.23 -7.74 -6.72
C ASP A 134 12.70 -6.57 -5.86
N LEU A 135 13.40 -6.25 -4.77
CA LEU A 135 13.01 -5.17 -3.87
C LEU A 135 13.27 -3.75 -4.45
N GLU A 136 13.89 -3.65 -5.60
CA GLU A 136 13.97 -2.39 -6.34
C GLU A 136 12.72 -2.12 -7.18
N GLN A 137 11.89 -3.16 -7.41
CA GLN A 137 10.68 -3.09 -8.20
C GLN A 137 9.41 -3.06 -7.33
N PRO A 138 8.34 -2.41 -7.80
CA PRO A 138 7.08 -2.40 -7.08
C PRO A 138 6.34 -3.74 -7.19
N PHE A 139 5.63 -4.09 -6.13
CA PHE A 139 4.69 -5.22 -6.14
C PHE A 139 3.54 -4.98 -5.15
N VAL A 140 2.42 -5.66 -5.36
CA VAL A 140 1.32 -5.70 -4.38
C VAL A 140 1.52 -6.86 -3.42
N PHE A 141 1.06 -6.69 -2.19
CA PHE A 141 0.99 -7.75 -1.19
C PHE A 141 -0.31 -7.64 -0.42
N ARG A 142 -0.64 -8.68 0.33
CA ARG A 142 -1.76 -8.63 1.28
C ARG A 142 -1.42 -9.39 2.55
N VAL A 143 -2.09 -9.01 3.63
CA VAL A 143 -1.99 -9.69 4.93
C VAL A 143 -3.39 -9.96 5.42
N SER A 144 -3.69 -11.17 5.84
CA SER A 144 -4.97 -11.51 6.45
C SER A 144 -4.78 -12.03 7.86
N GLY A 145 -5.57 -11.52 8.80
CA GLY A 145 -5.48 -11.94 10.19
C GLY A 145 -5.91 -10.87 11.18
N ASP A 146 -5.36 -10.95 12.39
CA ASP A 146 -5.63 -10.05 13.48
C ASP A 146 -4.53 -8.99 13.62
N TYR A 147 -4.95 -7.80 13.98
CA TYR A 147 -4.08 -6.63 14.17
C TYR A 147 -4.30 -6.05 15.56
N ALA A 148 -3.25 -5.47 16.13
CA ALA A 148 -3.32 -4.66 17.33
C ALA A 148 -2.88 -3.23 17.03
N HIS A 149 -3.40 -2.26 17.81
CA HIS A 149 -3.02 -0.85 17.68
C HIS A 149 -3.17 -0.30 16.26
N LEU A 150 -4.17 -0.80 15.50
CA LEU A 150 -4.42 -0.32 14.15
C LEU A 150 -4.94 1.13 14.19
N ILE A 151 -4.20 2.02 13.54
CA ILE A 151 -4.61 3.41 13.27
C ILE A 151 -4.72 3.55 11.76
N TRP A 152 -5.86 4.03 11.31
CA TRP A 152 -6.13 4.24 9.89
C TRP A 152 -6.98 5.49 9.69
N HIS A 153 -6.97 6.06 8.50
CA HIS A 153 -7.73 7.26 8.19
C HIS A 153 -8.42 7.21 6.83
N VAL A 154 -9.34 8.13 6.65
CA VAL A 154 -9.95 8.46 5.35
C VAL A 154 -9.76 9.95 5.12
N VAL A 155 -9.13 10.33 4.00
CA VAL A 155 -8.96 11.73 3.59
C VAL A 155 -10.30 12.37 3.25
N THR A 156 -10.48 13.65 3.65
CA THR A 156 -11.80 14.33 3.57
C THR A 156 -11.91 15.33 2.43
N GLY A 157 -10.82 15.64 1.74
CA GLY A 157 -10.76 16.70 0.74
C GLY A 157 -10.77 18.12 1.31
N GLU A 158 -10.81 18.26 2.63
CA GLU A 158 -10.74 19.56 3.29
C GLU A 158 -9.32 20.10 3.21
N LYS A 159 -9.16 21.30 2.67
CA LYS A 159 -7.87 22.00 2.71
C LYS A 159 -7.60 22.46 4.14
N SER A 160 -6.39 22.21 4.64
CA SER A 160 -5.96 22.82 5.90
C SER A 160 -6.04 24.34 5.78
N THR A 161 -6.88 24.98 6.60
CA THR A 161 -7.01 26.44 6.66
C THR A 161 -5.89 27.11 7.44
N GLY A 162 -4.89 26.34 7.93
CA GLY A 162 -3.68 26.82 8.59
C GLY A 162 -2.51 26.79 7.64
N GLY A 163 -1.96 27.95 7.26
CA GLY A 163 -0.73 28.05 6.52
C GLY A 163 0.44 27.45 7.31
N GLY A 164 1.00 26.37 6.78
CA GLY A 164 2.14 25.68 7.37
C GLY A 164 2.35 24.38 6.62
N GLY A 165 3.49 24.27 5.95
CA GLY A 165 3.85 23.15 5.07
C GLY A 165 3.56 21.79 5.68
N HIS A 166 3.26 20.85 4.81
CA HIS A 166 3.18 19.44 5.14
C HIS A 166 4.50 18.99 5.79
N GLY A 167 4.54 19.10 7.13
CA GLY A 167 5.65 18.59 7.92
C GLY A 167 5.68 17.08 7.80
N ALA A 168 6.84 16.57 7.42
CA ALA A 168 7.18 15.17 7.53
C ALA A 168 6.64 14.62 8.86
N HIS A 169 5.99 13.46 8.83
CA HIS A 169 5.61 12.73 10.03
C HIS A 169 6.88 12.36 10.79
N GLY A 170 7.30 13.26 11.70
CA GLY A 170 8.39 13.02 12.62
C GLY A 170 7.94 11.99 13.66
N HIS A 171 8.69 10.92 13.79
CA HIS A 171 8.66 10.05 14.96
C HIS A 171 8.99 10.88 16.19
N GLY A 172 8.05 11.06 17.11
CA GLY A 172 8.30 11.79 18.36
C GLY A 172 7.20 11.77 19.38
N ALA A 173 7.43 10.95 20.40
CA ALA A 173 7.07 11.14 21.82
C ALA A 173 5.61 10.97 22.29
N GLN A 174 5.50 9.97 23.14
CA GLN A 174 4.61 9.75 24.28
C GLN A 174 3.83 10.95 24.82
N GLY A 175 2.52 10.75 25.01
CA GLY A 175 1.64 11.58 25.82
C GLY A 175 0.31 10.87 26.04
N SER A 176 0.13 10.33 27.25
CA SER A 176 -1.05 9.64 27.75
C SER A 176 -2.25 10.59 27.86
N HIS A 177 -3.43 10.13 27.56
CA HIS A 177 -4.66 10.08 28.38
C HIS A 177 -5.92 10.03 27.51
N GLY A 178 -6.83 9.17 27.94
CA GLY A 178 -8.04 8.79 27.27
C GLY A 178 -9.03 9.93 27.03
N GLY A 179 -9.78 9.76 25.95
CA GLY A 179 -10.91 10.55 25.56
C GLY A 179 -11.28 10.20 24.13
N SER A 180 -12.44 9.59 23.94
CA SER A 180 -13.02 9.31 22.62
C SER A 180 -13.44 10.63 21.94
N HIS A 181 -12.46 11.33 21.41
CA HIS A 181 -12.67 12.40 20.44
C HIS A 181 -11.90 12.04 19.18
N ALA A 182 -12.61 11.85 18.08
CA ALA A 182 -12.01 11.78 16.76
C ALA A 182 -11.14 13.03 16.59
N ASN A 183 -9.83 12.87 16.68
CA ASN A 183 -8.90 13.94 16.36
C ASN A 183 -9.04 14.21 14.87
N GLN A 184 -9.80 15.26 14.49
CA GLN A 184 -9.76 15.84 13.16
C GLN A 184 -8.39 16.49 13.00
N GLN A 185 -7.44 15.73 12.55
CA GLN A 185 -6.29 16.29 11.85
C GLN A 185 -6.88 16.89 10.56
N SER A 186 -6.65 18.18 10.30
CA SER A 186 -7.24 18.85 9.15
C SER A 186 -7.02 18.03 7.87
N GLY A 187 -8.09 17.66 7.20
CA GLY A 187 -8.08 16.88 5.98
C GLY A 187 -8.16 15.35 6.13
N MET A 188 -8.29 14.81 7.35
CA MET A 188 -8.39 13.37 7.59
C MET A 188 -9.38 13.04 8.71
N LYS A 189 -10.10 11.93 8.58
CA LYS A 189 -10.82 11.27 9.67
C LYS A 189 -10.02 10.07 10.14
N VAL A 190 -9.51 10.13 11.36
CA VAL A 190 -8.64 9.10 11.93
C VAL A 190 -9.44 8.15 12.82
N PHE A 191 -9.26 6.88 12.59
CA PHE A 191 -9.88 5.78 13.33
C PHE A 191 -8.80 4.99 14.09
N ARG A 192 -9.16 4.52 15.29
CA ARG A 192 -8.26 3.77 16.17
C ARG A 192 -8.95 2.49 16.60
N SER A 193 -8.34 1.37 16.28
CA SER A 193 -8.83 0.04 16.62
C SER A 193 -7.78 -0.67 17.48
N PRO A 194 -7.98 -0.79 18.79
CA PRO A 194 -7.05 -1.53 19.66
C PRO A 194 -6.85 -2.97 19.22
N GLN A 195 -7.91 -3.56 18.64
CA GLN A 195 -7.91 -4.86 17.99
C GLN A 195 -8.77 -4.79 16.73
N ALA A 196 -8.30 -5.38 15.66
CA ALA A 196 -9.00 -5.46 14.38
C ALA A 196 -8.76 -6.81 13.73
N ASN A 197 -9.72 -7.27 12.94
CA ASN A 197 -9.59 -8.45 12.08
C ASN A 197 -9.97 -8.08 10.66
N GLY A 198 -9.20 -8.53 9.67
CA GLY A 198 -9.45 -8.20 8.27
C GLY A 198 -8.25 -8.45 7.38
N GLN A 199 -8.12 -7.58 6.39
CA GLN A 199 -6.99 -7.60 5.46
C GLN A 199 -6.30 -6.25 5.40
N LEU A 200 -4.98 -6.30 5.31
CA LEU A 200 -4.19 -5.22 4.74
C LEU A 200 -3.96 -5.56 3.26
N VAL A 201 -4.24 -4.63 2.39
CA VAL A 201 -3.81 -4.63 1.00
C VAL A 201 -2.75 -3.56 0.87
N GLY A 202 -1.60 -3.92 0.34
CA GLY A 202 -0.50 -2.99 0.26
C GLY A 202 0.24 -3.03 -1.06
N VAL A 203 0.90 -1.93 -1.33
CA VAL A 203 1.89 -1.77 -2.39
C VAL A 203 3.24 -1.58 -1.73
N TYR A 204 4.20 -2.38 -2.14
CA TYR A 204 5.61 -2.09 -1.93
C TYR A 204 6.10 -1.33 -3.15
N SER A 205 6.59 -0.11 -2.96
CA SER A 205 6.94 0.79 -4.08
C SER A 205 8.25 0.44 -4.78
N GLY A 206 9.10 -0.37 -4.14
CA GLY A 206 10.48 -0.50 -4.55
C GLY A 206 11.23 0.83 -4.42
N ALA A 207 12.45 0.91 -4.94
CA ALA A 207 13.17 2.18 -5.04
C ALA A 207 12.63 3.07 -6.17
N GLN A 208 12.08 2.47 -7.21
CA GLN A 208 11.67 3.19 -8.42
C GLN A 208 10.45 4.09 -8.20
N LEU A 209 9.52 3.68 -7.33
CA LEU A 209 8.27 4.40 -7.12
C LEU A 209 8.10 4.91 -5.68
N GLU A 210 9.18 4.91 -4.89
CA GLU A 210 9.23 5.57 -3.59
C GLU A 210 8.98 7.08 -3.77
N GLY A 211 8.07 7.64 -3.00
CA GLY A 211 7.60 9.01 -3.17
C GLY A 211 6.61 9.20 -4.33
N VAL A 212 6.41 8.20 -5.18
CA VAL A 212 5.41 8.23 -6.27
C VAL A 212 4.11 7.57 -5.83
N VAL A 213 4.18 6.33 -5.34
CA VAL A 213 3.01 5.55 -4.86
C VAL A 213 3.04 5.30 -3.36
N SER A 214 4.04 5.79 -2.67
CA SER A 214 4.21 5.76 -1.21
C SER A 214 4.78 7.10 -0.74
N HIS A 215 4.85 7.32 0.56
CA HIS A 215 5.54 8.48 1.12
C HIS A 215 7.05 8.41 0.87
N PRO A 216 7.75 9.56 0.72
CA PRO A 216 9.21 9.59 0.70
C PRO A 216 9.79 8.99 1.98
N GLY A 217 10.78 8.11 1.84
CA GLY A 217 11.39 7.39 2.95
C GLY A 217 10.61 6.16 3.42
N GLU A 218 9.44 5.89 2.84
CA GLU A 218 8.58 4.74 3.13
C GLU A 218 8.31 3.97 1.86
N ARG A 219 8.45 2.64 1.90
CA ARG A 219 8.21 1.79 0.73
C ARG A 219 6.91 1.00 0.81
N PHE A 220 6.22 1.04 1.94
CA PHE A 220 4.95 0.36 2.15
C PHE A 220 3.79 1.37 2.15
N HIS A 221 2.88 1.24 1.20
CA HIS A 221 1.62 1.97 1.15
C HIS A 221 0.50 0.97 1.39
N VAL A 222 -0.20 1.10 2.50
CA VAL A 222 -1.09 0.06 3.01
C VAL A 222 -2.48 0.61 3.29
N HIS A 223 -3.51 -0.12 2.86
CA HIS A 223 -4.89 0.11 3.24
C HIS A 223 -5.44 -1.08 4.01
N TYR A 224 -6.29 -0.79 4.98
CA TYR A 224 -7.03 -1.77 5.75
C TYR A 224 -8.45 -1.92 5.20
N ILE A 225 -8.96 -3.12 5.22
CA ILE A 225 -10.37 -3.46 5.07
C ILE A 225 -10.74 -4.52 6.12
N ASP A 226 -11.84 -4.31 6.84
CA ASP A 226 -12.30 -5.28 7.83
C ASP A 226 -12.79 -6.58 7.16
N LYS A 227 -12.93 -7.65 7.96
CA LYS A 227 -13.29 -8.98 7.45
C LYS A 227 -14.63 -9.02 6.70
N ASP A 228 -15.56 -8.15 7.10
CA ASP A 228 -16.91 -8.08 6.53
C ASP A 228 -17.01 -7.09 5.37
N MET A 229 -15.88 -6.44 5.00
CA MET A 229 -15.75 -5.42 3.96
C MET A 229 -16.71 -4.24 4.17
N THR A 230 -16.85 -3.80 5.42
CA THR A 230 -17.77 -2.72 5.81
C THR A 230 -17.07 -1.38 6.02
N VAL A 231 -15.80 -1.38 6.42
CA VAL A 231 -14.97 -0.19 6.61
C VAL A 231 -13.59 -0.37 5.99
N SER A 232 -13.01 0.71 5.47
CA SER A 232 -11.68 0.70 4.85
C SER A 232 -11.05 2.09 4.89
N GLY A 233 -9.73 2.15 4.89
CA GLY A 233 -8.96 3.39 4.77
C GLY A 233 -7.45 3.15 4.75
N HIS A 234 -6.71 4.24 4.59
CA HIS A 234 -5.26 4.26 4.63
C HIS A 234 -4.73 3.96 6.03
N VAL A 235 -3.70 3.13 6.13
CA VAL A 235 -3.13 2.70 7.42
C VAL A 235 -1.93 3.58 7.80
N ASP A 236 -2.03 4.19 8.98
CA ASP A 236 -0.96 5.01 9.55
C ASP A 236 -0.03 4.19 10.47
N GLN A 237 -0.64 3.27 11.24
CA GLN A 237 0.09 2.46 12.21
C GLN A 237 -0.62 1.11 12.44
N TYR A 238 0.15 0.06 12.62
CA TYR A 238 -0.39 -1.27 12.89
C TYR A 238 0.62 -2.17 13.62
N SER A 239 0.10 -3.20 14.27
CA SER A 239 0.87 -4.36 14.71
C SER A 239 0.17 -5.62 14.23
N VAL A 240 0.93 -6.57 13.71
CA VAL A 240 0.39 -7.84 13.18
C VAL A 240 0.50 -8.91 14.24
N ARG A 241 -0.59 -9.64 14.49
CA ARG A 241 -0.61 -10.75 15.45
C ARG A 241 -0.02 -12.03 14.85
N ALA A 242 0.55 -12.84 15.71
CA ALA A 242 1.00 -14.19 15.39
C ALA A 242 -0.13 -14.98 14.71
N GLY A 243 0.22 -15.80 13.72
CA GLY A 243 -0.74 -16.60 12.95
C GLY A 243 -1.40 -15.88 11.78
N ALA A 244 -1.28 -14.55 11.66
CA ALA A 244 -1.64 -13.84 10.44
C ALA A 244 -0.89 -14.42 9.23
N THR A 245 -1.41 -14.19 8.04
CA THR A 245 -0.81 -14.72 6.81
C THR A 245 -0.44 -13.58 5.89
N LEU A 246 0.85 -13.47 5.59
CA LEU A 246 1.38 -12.64 4.51
C LEU A 246 1.24 -13.40 3.19
N TRP A 247 0.79 -12.70 2.15
CA TRP A 247 0.68 -13.19 0.79
C TRP A 247 1.50 -12.30 -0.14
N LEU A 248 2.41 -12.91 -0.88
CA LEU A 248 3.27 -12.26 -1.87
C LEU A 248 2.98 -12.85 -3.26
N PRO A 249 3.15 -12.06 -4.35
CA PRO A 249 3.06 -12.60 -5.69
C PRO A 249 4.06 -13.76 -5.86
N LYS A 250 3.61 -14.83 -6.51
CA LYS A 250 4.53 -15.88 -6.94
C LYS A 250 5.29 -15.39 -8.16
N ASN A 251 6.58 -15.47 -8.10
CA ASN A 251 7.47 -15.18 -9.21
C ASN A 251 7.45 -16.28 -10.27
#